data_c17c0eb122a7770ec6b90f3df24556c2
#
_entry.id   c17c0eb122a7770ec6b90f3df24556c2
#
_cell.length_a   1.000
_cell.length_b   1.000
_cell.length_c   1.000
_cell.angle_alpha   90.00
_cell.angle_beta   90.00
_cell.angle_gamma   90.00
#
_symmetry.space_group_name_H-M   'P 1'
#
loop_
_entity.id
_entity.type
_entity.pdbx_description
1 polymer ?
#
loop_
_entity_poly.entity_id
_entity_poly.type
_entity_poly.pdbx_seq_one_letter_code
_entity_poly.pdbx_strand_id
1 'polypeptide(L)'
;MKNKIGVIGGGSWGTALATVLAKNDYDVRIYVRNNKLKNNINNKHINTAYFPDIKLPKNIIASNDLKDTVEKSKNLVIAVPTDVTRKIMEEIKSYLTKDQIIISTAKGIEENTYLRNSQIINEISENPVVVLSGPTHAEEVVKELPSAAVIAGKNKKIAEKVQDMFMSRTFRVYTNPDIIGVEMGGAIKNIIAIAAGITDGLGYGDNTMAALITRGLSEISRLGSYFDSNLLTFAGLSGMGDLVVTCTSKHSRNRRFGYNIGKGMSFDDSLEKVGQAVEGIKTTRAVKQWMTEENFDFELPITNEIYNVLFEDKKPLNAVDDLMLRGPKHEMEEVVDNKDWE
;
A
#
# COMPACT_ATOMS: atom_id res chain seq x y z
N MET A 1 -11.09 26.51 -12.07
CA MET A 1 -10.29 25.26 -11.92
C MET A 1 -11.01 24.17 -11.11
N LYS A 2 -12.35 24.10 -11.17
CA LYS A 2 -13.13 23.23 -10.24
C LYS A 2 -12.85 21.72 -10.33
N ASN A 3 -12.37 21.22 -11.44
CA ASN A 3 -12.33 19.76 -11.71
C ASN A 3 -10.94 19.24 -12.11
N LYS A 4 -9.84 19.91 -11.73
CA LYS A 4 -8.49 19.48 -12.13
C LYS A 4 -7.77 18.75 -10.98
N ILE A 5 -7.30 17.53 -11.24
CA ILE A 5 -6.58 16.68 -10.28
C ILE A 5 -5.21 16.36 -10.85
N GLY A 6 -4.18 16.54 -10.03
CA GLY A 6 -2.84 16.06 -10.32
C GLY A 6 -2.63 14.66 -9.74
N VAL A 7 -2.10 13.75 -10.54
CA VAL A 7 -1.67 12.42 -10.09
C VAL A 7 -0.16 12.34 -10.26
N ILE A 8 0.56 12.30 -9.16
CA ILE A 8 2.03 12.20 -9.16
C ILE A 8 2.43 10.73 -9.06
N GLY A 9 2.87 10.19 -10.20
CA GLY A 9 3.22 8.78 -10.35
C GLY A 9 2.40 8.08 -11.43
N GLY A 10 2.97 7.93 -12.62
CA GLY A 10 2.34 7.24 -13.78
C GLY A 10 2.60 5.73 -13.79
N GLY A 11 2.71 5.10 -12.62
CA GLY A 11 2.74 3.65 -12.45
C GLY A 11 1.36 3.01 -12.66
N SER A 12 1.26 1.70 -12.42
CA SER A 12 -0.02 0.98 -12.54
C SER A 12 -1.10 1.61 -11.66
N TRP A 13 -0.81 1.82 -10.37
CA TRP A 13 -1.80 2.35 -9.43
C TRP A 13 -2.20 3.79 -9.72
N GLY A 14 -1.24 4.69 -9.97
CA GLY A 14 -1.57 6.07 -10.33
C GLY A 14 -2.36 6.18 -11.63
N THR A 15 -2.09 5.31 -12.62
CA THR A 15 -2.86 5.25 -13.87
C THR A 15 -4.30 4.75 -13.63
N ALA A 16 -4.47 3.74 -12.78
CA ALA A 16 -5.80 3.25 -12.42
C ALA A 16 -6.63 4.34 -11.70
N LEU A 17 -6.05 5.03 -10.71
CA LEU A 17 -6.72 6.14 -10.02
C LEU A 17 -7.01 7.32 -10.95
N ALA A 18 -6.08 7.66 -11.86
CA ALA A 18 -6.32 8.67 -12.89
C ALA A 18 -7.52 8.30 -13.78
N THR A 19 -7.67 7.00 -14.10
CA THR A 19 -8.81 6.50 -14.88
C THR A 19 -10.13 6.63 -14.12
N VAL A 20 -10.16 6.27 -12.83
CA VAL A 20 -11.35 6.45 -11.98
C VAL A 20 -11.76 7.92 -11.93
N LEU A 21 -10.83 8.82 -11.63
CA LEU A 21 -11.09 10.27 -11.56
C LEU A 21 -11.55 10.83 -12.90
N ALA A 22 -10.92 10.44 -14.00
CA ALA A 22 -11.28 10.92 -15.32
C ALA A 22 -12.67 10.46 -15.75
N LYS A 23 -13.11 9.27 -15.36
CA LYS A 23 -14.48 8.77 -15.59
C LYS A 23 -15.53 9.42 -14.70
N ASN A 24 -15.10 10.02 -13.59
CA ASN A 24 -15.94 10.87 -12.75
C ASN A 24 -15.88 12.37 -13.18
N ASP A 25 -15.60 12.62 -14.46
CA ASP A 25 -15.59 13.94 -15.10
C ASP A 25 -14.55 14.93 -14.54
N TYR A 26 -13.44 14.42 -13.94
CA TYR A 26 -12.30 15.25 -13.60
C TYR A 26 -11.31 15.35 -14.75
N ASP A 27 -10.74 16.53 -14.98
CA ASP A 27 -9.55 16.68 -15.82
C ASP A 27 -8.33 16.22 -15.04
N VAL A 28 -7.68 15.17 -15.48
CA VAL A 28 -6.54 14.57 -14.76
C VAL A 28 -5.24 14.88 -15.44
N ARG A 29 -4.30 15.45 -14.68
CA ARG A 29 -2.91 15.64 -15.09
C ARG A 29 -2.04 14.61 -14.39
N ILE A 30 -1.53 13.64 -15.16
CA ILE A 30 -0.66 12.60 -14.59
C ILE A 30 0.81 12.90 -14.86
N TYR A 31 1.60 12.95 -13.78
CA TYR A 31 3.05 13.11 -13.89
C TYR A 31 3.73 11.79 -14.21
N VAL A 32 4.54 11.79 -15.26
CA VAL A 32 5.37 10.67 -15.71
C VAL A 32 6.79 11.15 -16.01
N ARG A 33 7.80 10.44 -15.55
CA ARG A 33 9.22 10.82 -15.76
C ARG A 33 9.68 10.64 -17.21
N ASN A 34 9.10 9.68 -17.91
CA ASN A 34 9.56 9.22 -19.22
C ASN A 34 8.81 9.94 -20.35
N ASN A 35 9.54 10.65 -21.24
CA ASN A 35 8.96 11.35 -22.38
C ASN A 35 8.23 10.44 -23.36
N LYS A 36 8.72 9.21 -23.59
CA LYS A 36 8.04 8.23 -24.47
C LYS A 36 6.68 7.85 -23.90
N LEU A 37 6.61 7.62 -22.58
CA LEU A 37 5.36 7.31 -21.90
C LEU A 37 4.38 8.50 -21.94
N LYS A 38 4.87 9.74 -21.69
CA LYS A 38 4.07 10.96 -21.83
C LYS A 38 3.44 11.06 -23.23
N ASN A 39 4.25 10.87 -24.27
CA ASN A 39 3.78 10.94 -25.65
C ASN A 39 2.76 9.83 -25.99
N ASN A 40 2.96 8.62 -25.48
CA ASN A 40 1.99 7.53 -25.66
C ASN A 40 0.65 7.80 -24.98
N ILE A 41 0.67 8.34 -23.77
CA ILE A 41 -0.56 8.70 -23.06
C ILE A 41 -1.27 9.84 -23.80
N ASN A 42 -0.56 10.91 -24.21
CA ASN A 42 -1.17 12.07 -24.83
C ASN A 42 -1.67 11.80 -26.26
N ASN A 43 -0.94 11.05 -27.05
CA ASN A 43 -1.26 10.84 -28.49
C ASN A 43 -2.09 9.59 -28.74
N LYS A 44 -1.85 8.52 -27.95
CA LYS A 44 -2.50 7.21 -28.16
C LYS A 44 -3.53 6.89 -27.08
N HIS A 45 -3.54 7.65 -25.99
CA HIS A 45 -4.33 7.37 -24.77
C HIS A 45 -4.05 5.97 -24.21
N ILE A 46 -2.79 5.57 -24.14
CA ILE A 46 -2.37 4.26 -23.64
C ILE A 46 -1.13 4.43 -22.73
N ASN A 47 -1.18 3.85 -21.55
CA ASN A 47 0.01 3.65 -20.73
C ASN A 47 0.70 2.35 -21.14
N THR A 48 1.58 2.44 -22.13
CA THR A 48 2.23 1.27 -22.74
C THR A 48 3.17 0.50 -21.82
N ALA A 49 3.56 1.08 -20.67
CA ALA A 49 4.44 0.43 -19.71
C ALA A 49 3.67 -0.50 -18.74
N TYR A 50 2.41 -0.18 -18.45
CA TYR A 50 1.63 -0.88 -17.43
C TYR A 50 0.32 -1.47 -17.96
N PHE A 51 -0.31 -0.81 -18.93
CA PHE A 51 -1.60 -1.20 -19.50
C PHE A 51 -1.60 -1.02 -21.01
N PRO A 52 -0.81 -1.82 -21.75
CA PRO A 52 -0.66 -1.66 -23.21
C PRO A 52 -1.96 -1.87 -23.98
N ASP A 53 -2.89 -2.66 -23.43
CA ASP A 53 -4.14 -3.04 -24.08
C ASP A 53 -5.36 -2.23 -23.62
N ILE A 54 -5.15 -1.22 -22.72
CA ILE A 54 -6.25 -0.45 -22.16
C ILE A 54 -6.18 1.00 -22.65
N LYS A 55 -7.29 1.45 -23.25
CA LYS A 55 -7.46 2.86 -23.61
C LYS A 55 -7.85 3.70 -22.38
N LEU A 56 -7.07 4.73 -22.14
CA LEU A 56 -7.33 5.71 -21.09
C LEU A 56 -8.33 6.76 -21.56
N PRO A 57 -9.13 7.36 -20.65
CA PRO A 57 -9.99 8.50 -20.97
C PRO A 57 -9.22 9.69 -21.57
N LYS A 58 -9.85 10.41 -22.48
CA LYS A 58 -9.22 11.54 -23.21
C LYS A 58 -8.92 12.76 -22.33
N ASN A 59 -9.58 12.89 -21.19
CA ASN A 59 -9.36 13.93 -20.18
C ASN A 59 -8.19 13.60 -19.22
N ILE A 60 -7.40 12.55 -19.51
CA ILE A 60 -6.09 12.31 -18.89
C ILE A 60 -5.00 12.89 -19.79
N ILE A 61 -4.25 13.86 -19.24
CA ILE A 61 -3.11 14.48 -19.90
C ILE A 61 -1.84 14.17 -19.11
N ALA A 62 -0.84 13.61 -19.77
CA ALA A 62 0.45 13.34 -19.13
C ALA A 62 1.38 14.55 -19.22
N SER A 63 2.07 14.85 -18.14
CA SER A 63 3.14 15.84 -18.03
C SER A 63 4.40 15.19 -17.47
N ASN A 64 5.56 15.70 -17.87
CA ASN A 64 6.86 15.38 -17.26
C ASN A 64 7.43 16.57 -16.47
N ASP A 65 6.60 17.55 -16.18
CA ASP A 65 6.89 18.71 -15.36
C ASP A 65 6.03 18.63 -14.08
N LEU A 66 6.70 18.52 -12.92
CA LEU A 66 6.07 18.47 -11.60
C LEU A 66 5.38 19.80 -11.27
N LYS A 67 6.05 20.93 -11.55
CA LYS A 67 5.51 22.26 -11.31
C LYS A 67 4.20 22.43 -12.06
N ASP A 68 4.19 22.15 -13.37
CA ASP A 68 2.99 22.22 -14.20
C ASP A 68 1.87 21.32 -13.68
N THR A 69 2.22 20.13 -13.17
CA THR A 69 1.26 19.18 -12.61
C THR A 69 0.63 19.70 -11.32
N VAL A 70 1.42 20.30 -10.43
CA VAL A 70 0.96 20.80 -9.12
C VAL A 70 0.15 22.08 -9.26
N GLU A 71 0.69 23.12 -9.93
CA GLU A 71 0.07 24.43 -10.03
C GLU A 71 -1.26 24.43 -10.80
N LYS A 72 -1.42 23.50 -11.75
CA LYS A 72 -2.66 23.36 -12.53
C LYS A 72 -3.71 22.44 -11.89
N SER A 73 -3.46 21.93 -10.70
CA SER A 73 -4.34 20.98 -10.02
C SER A 73 -4.94 21.58 -8.75
N LYS A 74 -6.17 21.20 -8.43
CA LYS A 74 -6.84 21.63 -7.20
C LYS A 74 -6.55 20.67 -6.03
N ASN A 75 -6.36 19.41 -6.31
CA ASN A 75 -5.96 18.38 -5.34
C ASN A 75 -4.90 17.48 -5.98
N LEU A 76 -4.11 16.80 -5.17
CA LEU A 76 -3.02 15.96 -5.61
C LEU A 76 -3.16 14.55 -5.08
N VAL A 77 -2.99 13.57 -5.96
CA VAL A 77 -2.86 12.16 -5.60
C VAL A 77 -1.38 11.80 -5.67
N ILE A 78 -0.79 11.40 -4.55
CA ILE A 78 0.60 10.93 -4.48
C ILE A 78 0.57 9.40 -4.61
N ALA A 79 0.93 8.92 -5.80
CA ALA A 79 0.91 7.51 -6.19
C ALA A 79 2.31 7.00 -6.55
N VAL A 80 3.29 7.39 -5.74
CA VAL A 80 4.68 6.92 -5.81
C VAL A 80 4.96 5.95 -4.66
N PRO A 81 6.00 5.09 -4.76
CA PRO A 81 6.44 4.26 -3.63
C PRO A 81 6.85 5.10 -2.41
N THR A 82 6.73 4.52 -1.20
CA THR A 82 7.00 5.21 0.07
C THR A 82 8.39 5.85 0.12
N ASP A 83 9.43 5.16 -0.35
CA ASP A 83 10.81 5.65 -0.41
C ASP A 83 11.03 6.85 -1.34
N VAL A 84 10.05 7.17 -2.16
CA VAL A 84 10.08 8.32 -3.09
C VAL A 84 9.21 9.47 -2.58
N THR A 85 8.30 9.21 -1.63
CA THR A 85 7.33 10.20 -1.16
C THR A 85 8.01 11.46 -0.63
N ARG A 86 9.00 11.34 0.27
CA ARG A 86 9.73 12.48 0.83
C ARG A 86 10.36 13.35 -0.25
N LYS A 87 11.11 12.73 -1.14
CA LYS A 87 11.77 13.43 -2.25
C LYS A 87 10.77 14.21 -3.11
N ILE A 88 9.68 13.57 -3.49
CA ILE A 88 8.63 14.21 -4.29
C ILE A 88 7.99 15.39 -3.54
N MET A 89 7.68 15.22 -2.26
CA MET A 89 7.09 16.29 -1.45
C MET A 89 8.03 17.49 -1.31
N GLU A 90 9.33 17.25 -1.12
CA GLU A 90 10.35 18.30 -1.09
C GLU A 90 10.47 19.06 -2.43
N GLU A 91 10.38 18.33 -3.56
CA GLU A 91 10.43 18.94 -4.88
C GLU A 91 9.18 19.82 -5.18
N ILE A 92 8.01 19.44 -4.66
CA ILE A 92 6.76 20.13 -4.99
C ILE A 92 6.31 21.17 -3.96
N LYS A 93 6.89 21.21 -2.75
CA LYS A 93 6.43 22.05 -1.64
C LYS A 93 6.27 23.53 -2.00
N SER A 94 7.18 24.07 -2.81
CA SER A 94 7.15 25.48 -3.23
C SER A 94 6.05 25.81 -4.25
N TYR A 95 5.43 24.79 -4.84
CA TYR A 95 4.36 24.95 -5.84
C TYR A 95 2.97 24.66 -5.24
N LEU A 96 2.91 24.19 -3.99
CA LEU A 96 1.65 23.89 -3.29
C LEU A 96 0.92 25.18 -2.91
N THR A 97 -0.41 25.13 -3.01
CA THR A 97 -1.29 26.16 -2.43
C THR A 97 -1.96 25.60 -1.17
N LYS A 98 -2.24 26.47 -0.18
CA LYS A 98 -2.72 26.05 1.15
C LYS A 98 -4.05 25.27 1.15
N ASP A 99 -4.86 25.41 0.13
CA ASP A 99 -6.17 24.77 0.00
C ASP A 99 -6.17 23.47 -0.80
N GLN A 100 -5.01 23.07 -1.33
CA GLN A 100 -4.86 21.78 -2.00
C GLN A 100 -4.92 20.62 -0.98
N ILE A 101 -5.73 19.61 -1.28
CA ILE A 101 -5.77 18.37 -0.51
C ILE A 101 -4.75 17.40 -1.12
N ILE A 102 -3.92 16.80 -0.28
CA ILE A 102 -2.97 15.75 -0.67
C ILE A 102 -3.56 14.39 -0.31
N ILE A 103 -3.68 13.53 -1.32
CA ILE A 103 -4.24 12.19 -1.19
C ILE A 103 -3.09 11.20 -1.32
N SER A 104 -2.63 10.65 -0.19
CA SER A 104 -1.59 9.63 -0.15
C SER A 104 -2.15 8.26 -0.50
N THR A 105 -1.46 7.51 -1.34
CA THR A 105 -1.89 6.17 -1.75
C THR A 105 -0.79 5.12 -1.63
N ALA A 106 0.39 5.49 -1.13
CA ALA A 106 1.50 4.58 -0.90
C ALA A 106 1.24 3.68 0.31
N LYS A 107 1.75 2.46 0.26
CA LYS A 107 1.53 1.42 1.27
C LYS A 107 2.89 0.91 1.78
N GLY A 108 3.47 1.61 2.75
CA GLY A 108 4.77 1.27 3.33
C GLY A 108 5.17 2.19 4.46
N ILE A 109 6.29 1.86 5.10
CA ILE A 109 6.95 2.63 6.15
C ILE A 109 8.29 3.10 5.60
N GLU A 110 8.65 4.36 5.84
CA GLU A 110 9.95 4.92 5.43
C GLU A 110 11.09 4.29 6.25
N GLU A 111 12.14 3.83 5.57
CA GLU A 111 13.34 3.30 6.25
C GLU A 111 14.02 4.43 7.06
N ASN A 112 14.63 4.10 8.17
CA ASN A 112 15.36 4.98 9.09
C ASN A 112 14.53 5.97 9.92
N THR A 113 13.43 6.48 9.42
CA THR A 113 12.55 7.42 10.15
C THR A 113 11.32 6.71 10.72
N TYR A 114 10.99 5.54 10.17
CA TYR A 114 9.80 4.74 10.51
C TYR A 114 8.47 5.46 10.31
N LEU A 115 8.49 6.57 9.56
CA LEU A 115 7.32 7.40 9.32
C LEU A 115 6.35 6.77 8.31
N ARG A 116 5.07 6.91 8.59
CA ARG A 116 3.99 6.64 7.64
C ARG A 116 3.93 7.76 6.58
N ASN A 117 3.41 7.46 5.42
CA ASN A 117 3.36 8.44 4.32
C ASN A 117 2.65 9.75 4.69
N SER A 118 1.56 9.69 5.47
CA SER A 118 0.87 10.89 5.96
C SER A 118 1.76 11.75 6.88
N GLN A 119 2.61 11.13 7.70
CA GLN A 119 3.56 11.84 8.54
C GLN A 119 4.66 12.51 7.71
N ILE A 120 5.24 11.80 6.74
CA ILE A 120 6.23 12.36 5.80
C ILE A 120 5.67 13.62 5.11
N ILE A 121 4.42 13.56 4.64
CA ILE A 121 3.78 14.69 3.98
C ILE A 121 3.57 15.84 4.95
N ASN A 122 3.14 15.57 6.18
CA ASN A 122 2.91 16.60 7.21
C ASN A 122 4.19 17.26 7.74
N GLU A 123 5.35 16.58 7.68
CA GLU A 123 6.64 17.22 7.99
C GLU A 123 7.04 18.29 6.96
N ILE A 124 6.59 18.14 5.72
CA ILE A 124 7.03 18.97 4.60
C ILE A 124 6.00 20.04 4.24
N SER A 125 4.72 19.78 4.52
CA SER A 125 3.60 20.63 4.07
C SER A 125 2.49 20.69 5.13
N GLU A 126 1.87 21.86 5.26
CA GLU A 126 0.69 22.09 6.11
C GLU A 126 -0.64 21.74 5.39
N ASN A 127 -0.58 21.22 4.19
CA ASN A 127 -1.76 20.88 3.41
C ASN A 127 -2.57 19.77 4.08
N PRO A 128 -3.90 19.80 3.95
CA PRO A 128 -4.73 18.68 4.41
C PRO A 128 -4.35 17.37 3.74
N VAL A 129 -4.10 16.33 4.55
CA VAL A 129 -3.74 15.00 4.07
C VAL A 129 -4.86 14.01 4.35
N VAL A 130 -5.19 13.19 3.36
CA VAL A 130 -6.00 11.99 3.50
C VAL A 130 -5.28 10.81 2.85
N VAL A 131 -5.62 9.61 3.28
CA VAL A 131 -5.01 8.37 2.79
C VAL A 131 -6.06 7.52 2.08
N LEU A 132 -5.74 6.99 0.91
CA LEU A 132 -6.56 6.02 0.19
C LEU A 132 -5.89 4.65 0.25
N SER A 133 -6.60 3.66 0.78
CA SER A 133 -6.13 2.27 0.89
C SER A 133 -7.30 1.29 0.73
N GLY A 134 -7.02 -0.01 0.61
CA GLY A 134 -8.02 -1.07 0.49
C GLY A 134 -7.67 -2.14 -0.54
N PRO A 135 -8.52 -3.17 -0.74
CA PRO A 135 -8.32 -4.28 -1.65
C PRO A 135 -8.49 -3.85 -3.11
N THR A 136 -7.47 -3.20 -3.67
CA THR A 136 -7.54 -2.51 -4.96
C THR A 136 -6.32 -2.83 -5.82
N HIS A 137 -6.35 -3.95 -6.55
CA HIS A 137 -5.36 -4.20 -7.58
C HIS A 137 -5.60 -3.28 -8.79
N ALA A 138 -4.55 -2.59 -9.22
CA ALA A 138 -4.61 -1.63 -10.30
C ALA A 138 -5.14 -2.25 -11.60
N GLU A 139 -4.80 -3.51 -11.85
CA GLU A 139 -5.19 -4.32 -13.01
C GLU A 139 -6.71 -4.57 -13.07
N GLU A 140 -7.36 -4.63 -11.92
CA GLU A 140 -8.81 -4.81 -11.81
C GLU A 140 -9.53 -3.45 -11.85
N VAL A 141 -9.02 -2.48 -11.10
CA VAL A 141 -9.61 -1.13 -11.05
C VAL A 141 -9.63 -0.46 -12.43
N VAL A 142 -8.53 -0.57 -13.20
CA VAL A 142 -8.46 0.03 -14.54
C VAL A 142 -9.42 -0.63 -15.54
N LYS A 143 -9.78 -1.89 -15.30
CA LYS A 143 -10.79 -2.65 -16.06
C LYS A 143 -12.22 -2.46 -15.56
N GLU A 144 -12.41 -1.58 -14.57
CA GLU A 144 -13.72 -1.29 -13.97
C GLU A 144 -14.39 -2.50 -13.30
N LEU A 145 -13.59 -3.44 -12.80
CA LEU A 145 -14.13 -4.50 -11.96
C LEU A 145 -14.53 -3.91 -10.61
N PRO A 146 -15.68 -4.31 -10.04
CA PRO A 146 -16.14 -3.80 -8.75
C PRO A 146 -15.07 -3.89 -7.68
N SER A 147 -14.69 -2.75 -7.14
CA SER A 147 -13.63 -2.62 -6.14
C SER A 147 -14.07 -1.69 -5.02
N ALA A 148 -13.51 -1.86 -3.84
CA ALA A 148 -13.81 -1.00 -2.69
C ALA A 148 -12.53 -0.48 -2.03
N ALA A 149 -12.56 0.78 -1.57
CA ALA A 149 -11.46 1.44 -0.90
C ALA A 149 -11.94 2.23 0.32
N VAL A 150 -10.97 2.69 1.12
CA VAL A 150 -11.19 3.57 2.27
C VAL A 150 -10.41 4.86 2.05
N ILE A 151 -11.05 6.00 2.30
CA ILE A 151 -10.41 7.29 2.51
C ILE A 151 -10.33 7.51 4.02
N ALA A 152 -9.11 7.59 4.55
CA ALA A 152 -8.87 7.92 5.95
C ALA A 152 -8.41 9.37 6.11
N GLY A 153 -9.01 10.09 7.05
CA GLY A 153 -8.67 11.48 7.32
C GLY A 153 -9.25 11.98 8.64
N LYS A 154 -8.49 12.80 9.36
CA LYS A 154 -8.95 13.41 10.64
C LYS A 154 -10.11 14.40 10.45
N ASN A 155 -10.20 15.05 9.28
CA ASN A 155 -11.26 15.97 8.96
C ASN A 155 -12.34 15.28 8.12
N LYS A 156 -13.51 15.05 8.72
CA LYS A 156 -14.65 14.36 8.09
C LYS A 156 -15.05 14.99 6.75
N LYS A 157 -15.17 16.32 6.69
CA LYS A 157 -15.60 17.03 5.46
C LYS A 157 -14.60 16.86 4.32
N ILE A 158 -13.31 16.82 4.64
CA ILE A 158 -12.26 16.58 3.64
C ILE A 158 -12.29 15.12 3.17
N ALA A 159 -12.43 14.17 4.10
CA ALA A 159 -12.55 12.76 3.76
C ALA A 159 -13.77 12.48 2.86
N GLU A 160 -14.95 13.02 3.22
CA GLU A 160 -16.18 12.91 2.43
C GLU A 160 -16.04 13.55 1.03
N LYS A 161 -15.42 14.76 0.95
CA LYS A 161 -15.15 15.40 -0.34
C LYS A 161 -14.26 14.53 -1.24
N VAL A 162 -13.23 13.89 -0.69
CA VAL A 162 -12.35 13.01 -1.47
C VAL A 162 -13.05 11.69 -1.78
N GLN A 163 -13.89 11.16 -0.87
CA GLN A 163 -14.76 10.03 -1.13
C GLN A 163 -15.61 10.26 -2.38
N ASP A 164 -16.29 11.40 -2.47
CA ASP A 164 -17.14 11.78 -3.62
C ASP A 164 -16.35 11.86 -4.93
N MET A 165 -15.07 12.27 -4.86
CA MET A 165 -14.21 12.34 -6.05
C MET A 165 -13.97 10.96 -6.68
N PHE A 166 -13.83 9.93 -5.86
CA PHE A 166 -13.51 8.57 -6.33
C PHE A 166 -14.74 7.66 -6.46
N MET A 167 -15.86 8.02 -5.82
CA MET A 167 -17.06 7.19 -5.84
C MET A 167 -17.59 7.00 -7.25
N SER A 168 -17.80 5.74 -7.67
CA SER A 168 -18.41 5.39 -8.97
C SER A 168 -19.21 4.09 -8.88
N ARG A 169 -19.80 3.65 -9.99
CA ARG A 169 -20.51 2.37 -10.05
C ARG A 169 -19.62 1.16 -9.80
N THR A 170 -18.33 1.28 -10.08
CA THR A 170 -17.36 0.19 -10.01
C THR A 170 -16.27 0.43 -8.95
N PHE A 171 -16.24 1.62 -8.33
CA PHE A 171 -15.28 1.96 -7.29
C PHE A 171 -16.02 2.51 -6.07
N ARG A 172 -16.28 1.66 -5.09
CA ARG A 172 -16.95 2.03 -3.85
C ARG A 172 -15.95 2.58 -2.84
N VAL A 173 -16.22 3.74 -2.25
CA VAL A 173 -15.32 4.35 -1.27
C VAL A 173 -16.05 4.55 0.06
N TYR A 174 -15.38 4.20 1.16
CA TYR A 174 -15.83 4.43 2.52
C TYR A 174 -14.90 5.43 3.20
N THR A 175 -15.37 6.11 4.24
CA THR A 175 -14.53 7.01 5.04
C THR A 175 -14.17 6.36 6.38
N ASN A 176 -13.00 6.71 6.93
CA ASN A 176 -12.52 6.26 8.23
C ASN A 176 -11.74 7.41 8.92
N PRO A 177 -11.97 7.71 10.21
CA PRO A 177 -11.16 8.71 10.93
C PRO A 177 -9.75 8.21 11.29
N ASP A 178 -9.53 6.89 11.30
CA ASP A 178 -8.28 6.24 11.73
C ASP A 178 -7.26 6.15 10.58
N ILE A 179 -6.50 7.23 10.38
CA ILE A 179 -5.41 7.26 9.40
C ILE A 179 -4.33 6.23 9.76
N ILE A 180 -4.03 6.07 11.06
CA ILE A 180 -2.96 5.21 11.55
C ILE A 180 -3.25 3.76 11.16
N GLY A 181 -4.41 3.24 11.55
CA GLY A 181 -4.80 1.87 11.23
C GLY A 181 -4.88 1.59 9.73
N VAL A 182 -5.38 2.55 8.94
CA VAL A 182 -5.47 2.40 7.48
C VAL A 182 -4.09 2.33 6.83
N GLU A 183 -3.12 3.15 7.25
CA GLU A 183 -1.75 3.12 6.73
C GLU A 183 -0.98 1.88 7.20
N MET A 184 -1.09 1.53 8.50
CA MET A 184 -0.42 0.34 9.07
C MET A 184 -0.92 -0.95 8.42
N GLY A 185 -2.23 -1.12 8.28
CA GLY A 185 -2.82 -2.25 7.56
C GLY A 185 -2.27 -2.37 6.14
N GLY A 186 -2.26 -1.26 5.40
CA GLY A 186 -1.74 -1.22 4.03
C GLY A 186 -0.24 -1.49 3.91
N ALA A 187 0.56 -1.11 4.91
CA ALA A 187 2.01 -1.31 4.91
C ALA A 187 2.40 -2.75 5.28
N ILE A 188 1.94 -3.22 6.46
CA ILE A 188 2.39 -4.49 7.04
C ILE A 188 1.86 -5.70 6.26
N LYS A 189 0.65 -5.62 5.67
CA LYS A 189 0.14 -6.68 4.80
C LYS A 189 1.12 -7.13 3.71
N ASN A 190 1.98 -6.24 3.25
CA ASN A 190 2.96 -6.54 2.19
C ASN A 190 4.03 -7.53 2.68
N ILE A 191 4.37 -7.52 3.97
CA ILE A 191 5.26 -8.51 4.60
C ILE A 191 4.55 -9.87 4.63
N ILE A 192 3.30 -9.88 5.10
CA ILE A 192 2.50 -11.10 5.16
C ILE A 192 2.26 -11.69 3.76
N ALA A 193 2.13 -10.84 2.75
CA ALA A 193 2.00 -11.30 1.37
C ALA A 193 3.29 -11.96 0.83
N ILE A 194 4.48 -11.54 1.27
CA ILE A 194 5.73 -12.26 0.98
C ILE A 194 5.69 -13.64 1.65
N ALA A 195 5.31 -13.69 2.94
CA ALA A 195 5.16 -14.95 3.65
C ALA A 195 4.17 -15.90 2.96
N ALA A 196 3.03 -15.39 2.52
CA ALA A 196 2.02 -16.14 1.76
C ALA A 196 2.59 -16.71 0.45
N GLY A 197 3.38 -15.91 -0.25
CA GLY A 197 4.09 -16.35 -1.44
C GLY A 197 5.08 -17.49 -1.14
N ILE A 198 5.89 -17.36 -0.08
CA ILE A 198 6.83 -18.40 0.36
C ILE A 198 6.08 -19.70 0.70
N THR A 199 5.00 -19.60 1.47
CA THR A 199 4.14 -20.73 1.84
C THR A 199 3.63 -21.49 0.62
N ASP A 200 3.10 -20.77 -0.37
CA ASP A 200 2.63 -21.34 -1.63
C ASP A 200 3.79 -21.93 -2.45
N GLY A 201 4.94 -21.23 -2.50
CA GLY A 201 6.15 -21.72 -3.16
C GLY A 201 6.69 -23.03 -2.59
N LEU A 202 6.61 -23.23 -1.28
CA LEU A 202 6.97 -24.46 -0.59
C LEU A 202 5.95 -25.59 -0.83
N GLY A 203 4.75 -25.28 -1.36
CA GLY A 203 3.72 -26.28 -1.65
C GLY A 203 2.79 -26.57 -0.47
N TYR A 204 2.73 -25.69 0.54
CA TYR A 204 1.76 -25.81 1.64
C TYR A 204 0.34 -25.49 1.18
N GLY A 205 -0.66 -26.09 1.85
CA GLY A 205 -2.05 -26.01 1.47
C GLY A 205 -2.83 -24.86 2.13
N ASP A 206 -4.16 -24.88 1.90
CA ASP A 206 -5.09 -23.82 2.29
C ASP A 206 -5.14 -23.60 3.81
N ASN A 207 -5.00 -24.65 4.63
CA ASN A 207 -4.98 -24.52 6.09
C ASN A 207 -3.81 -23.66 6.56
N THR A 208 -2.62 -23.85 5.99
CA THR A 208 -1.42 -23.06 6.32
C THR A 208 -1.62 -21.61 5.86
N MET A 209 -2.20 -21.41 4.68
CA MET A 209 -2.51 -20.07 4.16
C MET A 209 -3.52 -19.34 5.05
N ALA A 210 -4.59 -20.02 5.47
CA ALA A 210 -5.61 -19.45 6.36
C ALA A 210 -5.00 -19.06 7.72
N ALA A 211 -4.22 -19.96 8.34
CA ALA A 211 -3.51 -19.69 9.59
C ALA A 211 -2.56 -18.49 9.45
N LEU A 212 -1.76 -18.45 8.37
CA LEU A 212 -0.85 -17.34 8.10
C LEU A 212 -1.57 -16.00 7.97
N ILE A 213 -2.67 -15.93 7.22
CA ILE A 213 -3.46 -14.71 7.06
C ILE A 213 -4.04 -14.25 8.40
N THR A 214 -4.61 -15.17 9.19
CA THR A 214 -5.19 -14.87 10.50
C THR A 214 -4.12 -14.36 11.48
N ARG A 215 -2.99 -15.07 11.59
CA ARG A 215 -1.88 -14.65 12.47
C ARG A 215 -1.19 -13.38 11.97
N GLY A 216 -1.10 -13.22 10.66
CA GLY A 216 -0.61 -11.97 10.04
C GLY A 216 -1.50 -10.76 10.37
N LEU A 217 -2.83 -10.94 10.39
CA LEU A 217 -3.74 -9.89 10.83
C LEU A 217 -3.53 -9.54 12.32
N SER A 218 -3.27 -10.53 13.16
CA SER A 218 -2.95 -10.31 14.59
C SER A 218 -1.67 -9.47 14.73
N GLU A 219 -0.60 -9.75 13.94
CA GLU A 219 0.62 -8.91 13.96
C GLU A 219 0.34 -7.47 13.51
N ILE A 220 -0.46 -7.29 12.44
CA ILE A 220 -0.88 -5.96 11.97
C ILE A 220 -1.64 -5.21 13.06
N SER A 221 -2.58 -5.89 13.72
CA SER A 221 -3.40 -5.32 14.78
C SER A 221 -2.56 -4.93 16.00
N ARG A 222 -1.63 -5.79 16.41
CA ARG A 222 -0.72 -5.53 17.54
C ARG A 222 0.14 -4.30 17.30
N LEU A 223 0.81 -4.25 16.14
CA LEU A 223 1.63 -3.10 15.81
C LEU A 223 0.80 -1.82 15.67
N GLY A 224 -0.38 -1.91 15.07
CA GLY A 224 -1.27 -0.77 14.94
C GLY A 224 -1.79 -0.26 16.28
N SER A 225 -2.16 -1.16 17.20
CA SER A 225 -2.63 -0.79 18.54
C SER A 225 -1.55 -0.08 19.38
N TYR A 226 -0.29 -0.45 19.22
CA TYR A 226 0.83 0.25 19.84
C TYR A 226 0.87 1.75 19.46
N PHE A 227 0.36 2.09 18.26
CA PHE A 227 0.24 3.48 17.77
C PHE A 227 -1.17 4.06 17.88
N ASP A 228 -1.97 3.62 18.84
CA ASP A 228 -3.33 4.11 19.12
C ASP A 228 -4.31 3.99 17.94
N SER A 229 -4.12 3.00 17.05
CA SER A 229 -5.11 2.75 16.01
C SER A 229 -6.31 1.95 16.55
N ASN A 230 -7.45 2.09 15.87
CA ASN A 230 -8.64 1.34 16.22
C ASN A 230 -8.57 -0.11 15.67
N LEU A 231 -8.66 -1.10 16.56
CA LEU A 231 -8.66 -2.53 16.19
C LEU A 231 -9.70 -2.89 15.12
N LEU A 232 -10.87 -2.27 15.14
CA LEU A 232 -11.92 -2.50 14.13
C LEU A 232 -11.52 -2.05 12.72
N THR A 233 -10.56 -1.14 12.59
CA THR A 233 -10.00 -0.75 11.29
C THR A 233 -9.35 -1.93 10.59
N PHE A 234 -8.72 -2.84 11.34
CA PHE A 234 -8.07 -4.02 10.78
C PHE A 234 -9.04 -5.12 10.33
N ALA A 235 -10.23 -5.17 10.89
CA ALA A 235 -11.32 -6.03 10.39
C ALA A 235 -11.96 -5.50 9.09
N GLY A 236 -11.62 -4.27 8.70
CA GLY A 236 -12.19 -3.58 7.53
C GLY A 236 -11.40 -3.81 6.22
N LEU A 237 -11.73 -2.93 5.23
CA LEU A 237 -11.17 -3.01 3.88
C LEU A 237 -9.65 -2.81 3.83
N SER A 238 -9.10 -1.88 4.60
CA SER A 238 -7.66 -1.58 4.63
C SER A 238 -6.83 -2.57 5.46
N GLY A 239 -7.47 -3.37 6.30
CA GLY A 239 -6.86 -4.47 7.05
C GLY A 239 -7.12 -5.81 6.38
N MET A 240 -8.11 -6.57 6.89
CA MET A 240 -8.46 -7.92 6.41
C MET A 240 -8.69 -7.95 4.89
N GLY A 241 -9.46 -7.02 4.34
CA GLY A 241 -9.78 -7.00 2.91
C GLY A 241 -8.53 -6.92 2.04
N ASP A 242 -7.66 -5.95 2.33
CA ASP A 242 -6.43 -5.73 1.58
C ASP A 242 -5.37 -6.83 1.83
N LEU A 243 -5.35 -7.39 3.05
CA LEU A 243 -4.50 -8.53 3.40
C LEU A 243 -4.88 -9.78 2.59
N VAL A 244 -6.15 -10.18 2.61
CA VAL A 244 -6.64 -11.38 1.91
C VAL A 244 -6.33 -11.27 0.42
N VAL A 245 -6.75 -10.17 -0.23
CA VAL A 245 -6.53 -10.03 -1.68
C VAL A 245 -5.04 -10.01 -2.04
N THR A 246 -4.18 -9.43 -1.18
CA THR A 246 -2.73 -9.35 -1.45
C THR A 246 -2.04 -10.70 -1.26
N CYS A 247 -2.49 -11.52 -0.31
CA CYS A 247 -1.95 -12.85 -0.04
C CYS A 247 -2.43 -13.90 -1.06
N THR A 248 -3.59 -13.73 -1.68
CA THR A 248 -4.18 -14.75 -2.57
C THR A 248 -4.06 -14.42 -4.05
N SER A 249 -3.96 -13.15 -4.41
CA SER A 249 -3.96 -12.72 -5.81
C SER A 249 -2.61 -12.96 -6.51
N LYS A 250 -2.66 -13.44 -7.76
CA LYS A 250 -1.49 -13.52 -8.67
C LYS A 250 -1.00 -12.14 -9.14
N HIS A 251 -1.77 -11.08 -8.96
CA HIS A 251 -1.35 -9.71 -9.26
C HIS A 251 -0.44 -9.14 -8.16
N SER A 252 -0.43 -9.72 -6.95
CA SER A 252 0.42 -9.28 -5.86
C SER A 252 1.90 -9.50 -6.16
N ARG A 253 2.65 -8.40 -6.28
CA ARG A 253 4.10 -8.42 -6.50
C ARG A 253 4.83 -9.04 -5.30
N ASN A 254 4.38 -8.70 -4.08
CA ASN A 254 4.94 -9.26 -2.84
C ASN A 254 4.75 -10.78 -2.79
N ARG A 255 3.54 -11.27 -3.07
CA ARG A 255 3.27 -12.71 -3.14
C ARG A 255 4.09 -13.40 -4.23
N ARG A 256 4.19 -12.84 -5.43
CA ARG A 256 5.00 -13.42 -6.53
C ARG A 256 6.49 -13.49 -6.16
N PHE A 257 7.02 -12.46 -5.51
CA PHE A 257 8.39 -12.46 -5.01
C PHE A 257 8.59 -13.58 -3.99
N GLY A 258 7.73 -13.66 -2.96
CA GLY A 258 7.77 -14.72 -1.97
C GLY A 258 7.64 -16.12 -2.57
N TYR A 259 6.77 -16.30 -3.57
CA TYR A 259 6.63 -17.59 -4.28
C TYR A 259 7.94 -18.03 -4.94
N ASN A 260 8.66 -17.12 -5.59
CA ASN A 260 9.94 -17.43 -6.19
C ASN A 260 10.98 -17.84 -5.13
N ILE A 261 11.04 -17.11 -4.00
CA ILE A 261 11.90 -17.47 -2.85
C ILE A 261 11.55 -18.85 -2.31
N GLY A 262 10.25 -19.15 -2.12
CA GLY A 262 9.77 -20.46 -1.67
C GLY A 262 10.11 -21.60 -2.64
N LYS A 263 10.24 -21.32 -3.92
CA LYS A 263 10.73 -22.27 -4.94
C LYS A 263 12.27 -22.41 -4.96
N GLY A 264 12.99 -21.74 -4.08
CA GLY A 264 14.44 -21.82 -3.98
C GLY A 264 15.19 -20.87 -4.93
N MET A 265 14.51 -19.90 -5.52
CA MET A 265 15.16 -18.88 -6.33
C MET A 265 15.89 -17.87 -5.43
N SER A 266 17.02 -17.33 -5.89
CA SER A 266 17.75 -16.30 -5.15
C SER A 266 16.94 -15.02 -4.98
N PHE A 267 17.34 -14.16 -4.03
CA PHE A 267 16.73 -12.85 -3.80
C PHE A 267 16.75 -12.00 -5.09
N ASP A 268 17.91 -11.88 -5.72
CA ASP A 268 18.12 -11.03 -6.89
C ASP A 268 17.33 -11.54 -8.11
N ASP A 269 17.42 -12.85 -8.40
CA ASP A 269 16.64 -13.46 -9.51
C ASP A 269 15.12 -13.32 -9.29
N SER A 270 14.68 -13.45 -8.04
CA SER A 270 13.27 -13.27 -7.69
C SER A 270 12.79 -11.84 -7.93
N LEU A 271 13.63 -10.86 -7.59
CA LEU A 271 13.33 -9.43 -7.77
C LEU A 271 13.33 -9.07 -9.27
N GLU A 272 14.32 -9.55 -10.02
CA GLU A 272 14.39 -9.36 -11.47
C GLU A 272 13.17 -9.97 -12.18
N LYS A 273 12.76 -11.18 -11.79
CA LYS A 273 11.59 -11.85 -12.36
C LYS A 273 10.27 -11.14 -12.06
N VAL A 274 10.15 -10.46 -10.93
CA VAL A 274 8.98 -9.61 -10.64
C VAL A 274 9.00 -8.34 -11.50
N GLY A 275 10.18 -7.76 -11.78
CA GLY A 275 10.40 -6.64 -12.69
C GLY A 275 9.78 -5.32 -12.24
N GLN A 276 9.30 -5.23 -11.01
CA GLN A 276 8.65 -4.05 -10.41
C GLN A 276 8.99 -3.96 -8.92
N ALA A 277 8.78 -2.78 -8.33
CA ALA A 277 9.03 -2.57 -6.90
C ALA A 277 8.20 -3.52 -6.03
N VAL A 278 8.87 -4.17 -5.06
CA VAL A 278 8.30 -5.05 -4.05
C VAL A 278 8.37 -4.32 -2.71
N GLU A 279 7.30 -3.61 -2.35
CA GLU A 279 7.28 -2.72 -1.17
C GLU A 279 7.47 -3.48 0.15
N GLY A 280 7.04 -4.73 0.22
CA GLY A 280 7.20 -5.59 1.39
C GLY A 280 8.66 -5.79 1.81
N ILE A 281 9.62 -5.78 0.89
CA ILE A 281 11.06 -5.93 1.21
C ILE A 281 11.52 -4.76 2.10
N LYS A 282 11.25 -3.53 1.68
CA LYS A 282 11.64 -2.33 2.43
C LYS A 282 10.86 -2.22 3.74
N THR A 283 9.56 -2.52 3.70
CA THR A 283 8.72 -2.52 4.91
C THR A 283 9.20 -3.54 5.92
N THR A 284 9.63 -4.75 5.49
CA THR A 284 10.20 -5.76 6.40
C THR A 284 11.44 -5.23 7.12
N ARG A 285 12.35 -4.61 6.37
CA ARG A 285 13.57 -4.04 6.95
C ARG A 285 13.25 -2.91 7.92
N ALA A 286 12.41 -1.97 7.50
CA ALA A 286 12.03 -0.82 8.33
C ALA A 286 11.36 -1.26 9.65
N VAL A 287 10.40 -2.19 9.61
CA VAL A 287 9.70 -2.67 10.81
C VAL A 287 10.64 -3.43 11.73
N LYS A 288 11.55 -4.27 11.19
CA LYS A 288 12.53 -4.99 12.01
C LYS A 288 13.50 -4.04 12.72
N GLN A 289 14.02 -3.05 12.01
CA GLN A 289 14.88 -2.03 12.60
C GLN A 289 14.13 -1.23 13.68
N TRP A 290 12.92 -0.79 13.35
CA TRP A 290 12.07 -0.05 14.29
C TRP A 290 11.82 -0.80 15.60
N MET A 291 11.43 -2.09 15.51
CA MET A 291 11.25 -2.95 16.68
C MET A 291 12.51 -3.06 17.55
N THR A 292 13.69 -3.10 16.91
CA THR A 292 14.97 -3.21 17.62
C THR A 292 15.36 -1.90 18.31
N GLU A 293 15.17 -0.76 17.65
CA GLU A 293 15.57 0.56 18.18
C GLU A 293 14.62 1.04 19.29
N GLU A 294 13.31 0.87 19.12
CA GLU A 294 12.31 1.27 20.12
C GLU A 294 12.10 0.22 21.22
N ASN A 295 12.74 -0.95 21.08
CA ASN A 295 12.64 -2.05 22.05
C ASN A 295 11.19 -2.40 22.42
N PHE A 296 10.36 -2.70 21.40
CA PHE A 296 8.95 -3.04 21.61
C PHE A 296 8.80 -4.21 22.59
N ASP A 297 7.80 -4.12 23.45
CA ASP A 297 7.46 -5.13 24.48
C ASP A 297 6.65 -6.32 23.93
N PHE A 298 6.46 -6.35 22.60
CA PHE A 298 5.74 -7.41 21.89
C PHE A 298 6.55 -7.93 20.69
N GLU A 299 6.15 -9.11 20.21
CA GLU A 299 6.80 -9.76 19.09
C GLU A 299 5.94 -9.76 17.82
N LEU A 300 6.59 -9.70 16.67
CA LEU A 300 6.01 -9.92 15.35
C LEU A 300 6.69 -11.11 14.68
N PRO A 301 6.30 -12.36 15.04
CA PRO A 301 7.03 -13.56 14.65
C PRO A 301 7.12 -13.77 13.14
N ILE A 302 6.01 -13.58 12.40
CA ILE A 302 6.00 -13.75 10.93
C ILE A 302 6.92 -12.69 10.29
N THR A 303 6.79 -11.44 10.72
CA THR A 303 7.65 -10.34 10.26
C THR A 303 9.13 -10.63 10.51
N ASN A 304 9.48 -11.16 11.70
CA ASN A 304 10.84 -11.53 12.05
C ASN A 304 11.37 -12.67 11.17
N GLU A 305 10.58 -13.72 10.94
CA GLU A 305 10.99 -14.83 10.09
C GLU A 305 11.15 -14.42 8.62
N ILE A 306 10.30 -13.51 8.12
CA ILE A 306 10.49 -12.96 6.78
C ILE A 306 11.76 -12.13 6.70
N TYR A 307 12.09 -11.34 7.72
CA TYR A 307 13.37 -10.63 7.79
C TYR A 307 14.56 -11.60 7.71
N ASN A 308 14.52 -12.66 8.53
CA ASN A 308 15.59 -13.68 8.57
C ASN A 308 15.77 -14.39 7.21
N VAL A 309 14.67 -14.71 6.53
CA VAL A 309 14.71 -15.32 5.18
C VAL A 309 15.28 -14.35 4.14
N LEU A 310 14.94 -13.08 4.20
CA LEU A 310 15.33 -12.10 3.18
C LEU A 310 16.74 -11.54 3.38
N PHE A 311 17.22 -11.46 4.64
CA PHE A 311 18.43 -10.70 4.98
C PHE A 311 19.45 -11.45 5.82
N GLU A 312 19.10 -12.63 6.38
CA GLU A 312 19.97 -13.42 7.25
C GLU A 312 20.15 -14.86 6.72
N ASP A 313 19.99 -15.05 5.43
CA ASP A 313 20.18 -16.33 4.73
C ASP A 313 19.43 -17.53 5.32
N LYS A 314 18.37 -17.29 6.10
CA LYS A 314 17.55 -18.36 6.68
C LYS A 314 16.77 -19.08 5.59
N LYS A 315 16.81 -20.42 5.61
CA LYS A 315 16.03 -21.22 4.66
C LYS A 315 14.53 -21.04 4.92
N PRO A 316 13.69 -20.84 3.89
CA PRO A 316 12.24 -20.70 4.05
C PRO A 316 11.58 -21.82 4.85
N LEU A 317 12.03 -23.07 4.66
CA LEU A 317 11.50 -24.22 5.40
C LEU A 317 11.74 -24.10 6.92
N ASN A 318 12.96 -23.70 7.32
CA ASN A 318 13.30 -23.50 8.73
C ASN A 318 12.48 -22.37 9.37
N ALA A 319 12.15 -21.33 8.61
CA ALA A 319 11.29 -20.26 9.10
C ALA A 319 9.87 -20.74 9.42
N VAL A 320 9.32 -21.65 8.59
CA VAL A 320 8.02 -22.28 8.87
C VAL A 320 8.11 -23.19 10.10
N ASP A 321 9.17 -24.01 10.20
CA ASP A 321 9.37 -24.90 11.34
C ASP A 321 9.48 -24.09 12.65
N ASP A 322 10.24 -23.00 12.66
CA ASP A 322 10.38 -22.16 13.86
C ASP A 322 9.07 -21.48 14.26
N LEU A 323 8.25 -21.06 13.31
CA LEU A 323 6.90 -20.53 13.60
C LEU A 323 5.98 -21.59 14.20
N MET A 324 6.04 -22.84 13.70
CA MET A 324 5.22 -23.95 14.17
C MET A 324 5.66 -24.52 15.53
N LEU A 325 6.95 -24.45 15.85
CA LEU A 325 7.53 -24.98 17.11
C LEU A 325 7.53 -23.95 18.26
N ARG A 326 6.96 -22.76 18.06
CA ARG A 326 6.76 -21.79 19.14
C ARG A 326 5.94 -22.41 20.28
N GLY A 327 6.29 -22.03 21.51
CA GLY A 327 5.54 -22.47 22.69
C GLY A 327 4.05 -22.13 22.62
N PRO A 328 3.20 -22.82 23.43
CA PRO A 328 1.76 -22.56 23.45
C PRO A 328 1.45 -21.13 23.86
N LYS A 329 0.50 -20.51 23.17
CA LYS A 329 0.02 -19.15 23.43
C LYS A 329 -1.50 -19.10 23.29
N HIS A 330 -2.14 -18.11 23.90
CA HIS A 330 -3.55 -17.83 23.69
C HIS A 330 -3.78 -17.30 22.27
N GLU A 331 -4.93 -17.61 21.68
CA GLU A 331 -5.24 -17.16 20.31
C GLU A 331 -5.34 -15.64 20.22
N MET A 332 -5.96 -15.01 21.23
CA MET A 332 -6.16 -13.56 21.33
C MET A 332 -5.34 -12.96 22.48
N GLU A 333 -4.01 -12.95 22.31
CA GLU A 333 -3.08 -12.48 23.35
C GLU A 333 -3.33 -11.02 23.79
N GLU A 334 -3.90 -10.19 22.91
CA GLU A 334 -4.13 -8.77 23.14
C GLU A 334 -5.47 -8.45 23.85
N VAL A 335 -6.38 -9.42 23.94
CA VAL A 335 -7.76 -9.18 24.39
C VAL A 335 -8.13 -10.04 25.63
N VAL A 336 -7.41 -11.13 25.88
CA VAL A 336 -7.72 -12.06 26.96
C VAL A 336 -6.95 -11.70 28.22
N ASP A 337 -7.64 -11.17 29.23
CA ASP A 337 -7.11 -11.06 30.60
C ASP A 337 -7.23 -12.45 31.29
N ASN A 338 -6.31 -12.77 32.22
CA ASN A 338 -6.36 -14.00 33.03
C ASN A 338 -7.70 -14.19 33.80
N LYS A 339 -8.51 -13.15 33.89
CA LYS A 339 -9.86 -13.17 34.51
C LYS A 339 -10.93 -13.82 33.63
N ASP A 340 -10.65 -14.01 32.33
CA ASP A 340 -11.58 -14.62 31.36
C ASP A 340 -11.53 -16.17 31.40
N TRP A 341 -10.60 -16.71 32.17
CA TRP A 341 -10.44 -18.17 32.40
C TRP A 341 -10.87 -18.54 33.81
N GLU A 342 -11.78 -19.53 33.94
CA GLU A 342 -12.15 -20.15 35.22
C GLU A 342 -11.07 -21.11 35.77
#